data_8a67c214f3c20ff4737f207b90ddf711
#
_entry.id   8a67c214f3c20ff4737f207b90ddf711
#
_cell.length_a   1.000
_cell.length_b   1.000
_cell.length_c   1.000
_cell.angle_alpha   90.00
_cell.angle_beta   90.00
_cell.angle_gamma   90.00
#
_symmetry.space_group_name_H-M   'P 1'
#
loop_
_entity.id
_entity.type
_entity.pdbx_description
1 polymer ?
#
loop_
_entity_poly.entity_id
_entity_poly.type
_entity_poly.pdbx_seq_one_letter_code
_entity_poly.pdbx_strand_id
1 'polypeptide(L)'
;MNTQTSARSWTAFTVWAGVTALVWALCFVWVSEQDERCAHGFVGPGGPFTVRRGYFPPDVTCVWRDGTEAAGLGPLEYLWWAVALATAVSLAKTLAARRNA
;
A
#
# COMPACT_ATOMS: atom_id res chain seq x y z
N MET A 1 15.89 22.30 21.88
CA MET A 1 16.11 21.53 20.68
C MET A 1 16.42 22.44 19.51
N ASN A 2 17.39 22.11 18.69
CA ASN A 2 17.80 23.01 17.62
C ASN A 2 16.97 22.79 16.34
N THR A 3 17.02 23.78 15.47
CA THR A 3 16.28 23.83 14.23
C THR A 3 16.67 22.70 13.27
N GLN A 4 17.94 22.26 13.32
CA GLN A 4 18.43 21.19 12.46
C GLN A 4 17.77 19.85 12.72
N THR A 5 17.53 19.49 13.98
CA THR A 5 16.86 18.25 14.34
C THR A 5 15.43 18.24 13.82
N SER A 6 14.71 19.35 13.97
CA SER A 6 13.35 19.48 13.46
C SER A 6 13.32 19.37 11.94
N ALA A 7 14.25 20.04 11.24
CA ALA A 7 14.34 19.98 9.78
C ALA A 7 14.62 18.57 9.28
N ARG A 8 15.52 17.84 9.95
CA ARG A 8 15.83 16.44 9.59
C ARG A 8 14.63 15.54 9.75
N SER A 9 13.85 15.72 10.82
CA SER A 9 12.64 14.93 11.06
C SER A 9 11.60 15.17 9.97
N TRP A 10 11.39 16.43 9.59
CA TRP A 10 10.46 16.75 8.51
C TRP A 10 10.95 16.22 7.16
N THR A 11 12.26 16.26 6.90
CA THR A 11 12.83 15.69 5.69
C THR A 11 12.60 14.19 5.64
N ALA A 12 12.86 13.49 6.76
CA ALA A 12 12.64 12.05 6.84
C ALA A 12 11.16 11.71 6.60
N PHE A 13 10.24 12.45 7.24
CA PHE A 13 8.80 12.24 7.02
C PHE A 13 8.41 12.47 5.57
N THR A 14 8.91 13.55 4.95
CA THR A 14 8.61 13.86 3.55
C THR A 14 9.10 12.75 2.61
N VAL A 15 10.30 12.23 2.86
CA VAL A 15 10.86 11.12 2.06
C VAL A 15 9.98 9.88 2.20
N TRP A 16 9.61 9.50 3.44
CA TRP A 16 8.78 8.31 3.65
C TRP A 16 7.37 8.49 3.10
N ALA A 17 6.80 9.70 3.19
CA ALA A 17 5.49 9.99 2.59
C ALA A 17 5.55 9.85 1.08
N GLY A 18 6.63 10.35 0.45
CA GLY A 18 6.84 10.20 -0.99
C GLY A 18 7.00 8.74 -1.39
N VAL A 19 7.77 7.96 -0.63
CA VAL A 19 7.93 6.52 -0.87
C VAL A 19 6.59 5.80 -0.74
N THR A 20 5.81 6.13 0.28
CA THR A 20 4.49 5.52 0.48
C THR A 20 3.56 5.84 -0.69
N ALA A 21 3.54 7.08 -1.17
CA ALA A 21 2.74 7.47 -2.33
C ALA A 21 3.19 6.72 -3.58
N LEU A 22 4.50 6.57 -3.78
CA LEU A 22 5.04 5.83 -4.92
C LEU A 22 4.65 4.35 -4.84
N VAL A 23 4.78 3.73 -3.67
CA VAL A 23 4.39 2.33 -3.47
C VAL A 23 2.89 2.17 -3.72
N TRP A 24 2.08 3.10 -3.24
CA TRP A 24 0.64 3.08 -3.50
C TRP A 24 0.36 3.10 -5.01
N ALA A 25 1.01 3.99 -5.75
CA ALA A 25 0.83 4.10 -7.19
C ALA A 25 1.26 2.81 -7.90
N LEU A 26 2.39 2.22 -7.49
CA LEU A 26 2.88 0.95 -8.06
C LEU A 26 1.91 -0.19 -7.76
N CYS A 27 1.37 -0.25 -6.55
CA CYS A 27 0.36 -1.25 -6.19
C CYS A 27 -0.92 -1.06 -7.01
N PHE A 28 -1.35 0.18 -7.20
CA PHE A 28 -2.53 0.49 -8.01
C PHE A 28 -2.36 0.00 -9.44
N VAL A 29 -1.20 0.29 -10.05
CA VAL A 29 -0.91 -0.16 -11.42
C VAL A 29 -0.84 -1.70 -11.47
N TRP A 30 -0.21 -2.32 -10.47
CA TRP A 30 -0.07 -3.77 -10.42
C TRP A 30 -1.43 -4.47 -10.36
N VAL A 31 -2.35 -3.97 -9.52
CA VAL A 31 -3.66 -4.61 -9.36
C VAL A 31 -4.67 -4.21 -10.44
N SER A 32 -4.38 -3.20 -11.24
CA SER A 32 -5.32 -2.71 -12.25
C SER A 32 -5.64 -3.76 -13.32
N GLU A 33 -4.76 -4.73 -13.52
CA GLU A 33 -4.93 -5.81 -14.50
C GLU A 33 -5.42 -7.11 -13.86
N GLN A 34 -5.74 -7.12 -12.57
CA GLN A 34 -6.12 -8.35 -11.87
C GLN A 34 -7.39 -8.97 -12.44
N ASP A 35 -8.37 -8.17 -12.79
CA ASP A 35 -9.61 -8.64 -13.38
C ASP A 35 -9.36 -9.34 -14.73
N GLU A 36 -8.43 -8.83 -15.54
CA GLU A 36 -8.04 -9.47 -16.79
C GLU A 36 -7.33 -10.79 -16.55
N ARG A 37 -6.44 -10.85 -15.56
CA ARG A 37 -5.77 -12.11 -15.20
C ARG A 37 -6.77 -13.17 -14.77
N CYS A 38 -7.77 -12.78 -13.99
CA CYS A 38 -8.84 -13.70 -13.58
C CYS A 38 -9.68 -14.12 -14.77
N ALA A 39 -10.02 -13.19 -15.66
CA ALA A 39 -10.84 -13.48 -16.84
C ALA A 39 -10.15 -14.42 -17.81
N HIS A 40 -8.81 -14.31 -17.95
CA HIS A 40 -8.03 -15.17 -18.84
C HIS A 40 -7.58 -16.48 -18.19
N GLY A 41 -7.95 -16.72 -16.94
CA GLY A 41 -7.61 -17.97 -16.26
C GLY A 41 -6.17 -18.06 -15.78
N PHE A 42 -5.43 -16.96 -15.75
CA PHE A 42 -4.05 -16.95 -15.25
C PHE A 42 -3.98 -17.14 -13.74
N VAL A 43 -5.03 -16.80 -13.02
CA VAL A 43 -5.15 -17.00 -11.58
C VAL A 43 -6.51 -17.59 -11.27
N GLY A 44 -6.55 -18.41 -10.20
CA GLY A 44 -7.79 -19.01 -9.72
C GLY A 44 -8.33 -20.13 -10.61
N PRO A 45 -9.52 -20.65 -10.28
CA PRO A 45 -10.10 -21.81 -10.96
C PRO A 45 -10.69 -21.51 -12.33
N GLY A 46 -10.82 -20.23 -12.70
CA GLY A 46 -11.50 -19.85 -13.93
C GLY A 46 -13.03 -19.82 -13.78
N GLY A 47 -13.72 -19.35 -14.82
CA GLY A 47 -15.18 -19.22 -14.81
C GLY A 47 -15.65 -17.87 -14.24
N PRO A 48 -16.96 -17.74 -14.02
CA PRO A 48 -17.54 -16.49 -13.53
C PRO A 48 -17.00 -16.10 -12.15
N PHE A 49 -16.70 -14.84 -11.98
CA PHE A 49 -16.19 -14.28 -10.73
C PHE A 49 -16.75 -12.87 -10.51
N THR A 50 -16.69 -12.42 -9.25
CA THR A 50 -16.97 -11.03 -8.90
C THR A 50 -15.67 -10.39 -8.43
N VAL A 51 -15.62 -9.04 -8.46
CA VAL A 51 -14.43 -8.29 -8.11
C VAL A 51 -14.72 -7.47 -6.85
N ARG A 52 -13.84 -7.62 -5.86
CA ARG A 52 -13.87 -6.82 -4.64
C ARG A 52 -12.68 -5.87 -4.67
N ARG A 53 -12.92 -4.58 -4.50
CA ARG A 53 -11.89 -3.54 -4.57
C ARG A 53 -11.63 -2.92 -3.22
N GLY A 54 -10.35 -2.66 -2.93
CA GLY A 54 -9.91 -1.88 -1.79
C GLY A 54 -8.97 -0.77 -2.25
N TYR A 55 -8.79 0.25 -1.42
CA TYR A 55 -7.98 1.40 -1.78
C TYR A 55 -6.78 1.61 -0.87
N PHE A 56 -6.79 1.07 0.34
CA PHE A 56 -5.70 1.22 1.30
C PHE A 56 -5.37 -0.11 1.97
N PRO A 57 -4.45 -0.91 1.38
CA PRO A 57 -3.74 -0.69 0.12
C PRO A 57 -4.66 -0.88 -1.09
N PRO A 58 -4.28 -0.32 -2.26
CA PRO A 58 -5.05 -0.59 -3.48
C PRO A 58 -5.00 -2.08 -3.77
N ASP A 59 -6.16 -2.69 -3.91
CA ASP A 59 -6.25 -4.13 -4.18
C ASP A 59 -7.48 -4.44 -4.99
N VAL A 60 -7.37 -5.48 -5.81
CA VAL A 60 -8.48 -6.03 -6.58
C VAL A 60 -8.47 -7.53 -6.34
N THR A 61 -9.49 -8.03 -5.68
CA THR A 61 -9.63 -9.45 -5.36
C THR A 61 -10.73 -10.07 -6.20
N CYS A 62 -10.39 -11.12 -6.94
CA CYS A 62 -11.38 -11.91 -7.68
C CYS A 62 -11.98 -12.96 -6.75
N VAL A 63 -13.30 -13.06 -6.72
CA VAL A 63 -14.02 -14.03 -5.89
C VAL A 63 -14.87 -14.89 -6.78
N TRP A 64 -14.65 -16.20 -6.79
CA TRP A 64 -15.40 -17.16 -7.57
C TRP A 64 -16.55 -17.74 -6.75
N ARG A 65 -17.49 -18.41 -7.44
CA ARG A 65 -18.68 -18.97 -6.80
C ARG A 65 -18.39 -20.04 -5.75
N ASP A 66 -17.27 -20.74 -5.90
CA ASP A 66 -16.85 -21.79 -4.95
C ASP A 66 -16.23 -21.24 -3.68
N GLY A 67 -16.12 -19.90 -3.56
CA GLY A 67 -15.49 -19.26 -2.43
C GLY A 67 -14.00 -18.99 -2.59
N THR A 68 -13.39 -19.43 -3.70
CA THR A 68 -11.99 -19.17 -3.98
C THR A 68 -11.76 -17.67 -4.19
N GLU A 69 -10.72 -17.13 -3.60
CA GLU A 69 -10.34 -15.72 -3.76
C GLU A 69 -8.91 -15.61 -4.27
N ALA A 70 -8.67 -14.62 -5.14
CA ALA A 70 -7.33 -14.31 -5.63
C ALA A 70 -7.09 -12.81 -5.47
N ALA A 71 -6.27 -12.44 -4.49
CA ALA A 71 -5.88 -11.06 -4.24
C ALA A 71 -4.80 -10.64 -5.24
N GLY A 72 -4.99 -9.49 -5.89
CA GLY A 72 -4.04 -9.00 -6.87
C GLY A 72 -2.73 -8.51 -6.26
N LEU A 73 -2.78 -7.99 -5.04
CA LEU A 73 -1.63 -7.39 -4.39
C LEU A 73 -0.61 -8.43 -3.92
N GLY A 74 -1.06 -9.56 -3.36
CA GLY A 74 -0.17 -10.62 -2.90
C GLY A 74 0.88 -10.13 -1.92
N PRO A 75 2.16 -10.52 -2.11
CA PRO A 75 3.23 -10.12 -1.19
C PRO A 75 3.53 -8.62 -1.17
N LEU A 76 3.08 -7.86 -2.17
CA LEU A 76 3.25 -6.40 -2.17
C LEU A 76 2.50 -5.74 -1.02
N GLU A 77 1.50 -6.40 -0.45
CA GLU A 77 0.80 -5.91 0.74
C GLU A 77 1.75 -5.71 1.91
N TYR A 78 2.69 -6.62 2.10
CA TYR A 78 3.70 -6.49 3.17
C TYR A 78 4.59 -5.27 2.95
N LEU A 79 4.99 -5.01 1.70
CA LEU A 79 5.78 -3.82 1.37
C LEU A 79 4.98 -2.55 1.67
N TRP A 80 3.71 -2.52 1.27
CA TRP A 80 2.83 -1.39 1.56
C TRP A 80 2.76 -1.08 3.06
N TRP A 81 2.50 -2.12 3.88
CA TRP A 81 2.39 -1.93 5.32
C TRP A 81 3.71 -1.52 5.95
N ALA A 82 4.84 -2.02 5.43
CA ALA A 82 6.16 -1.64 5.93
C ALA A 82 6.42 -0.15 5.70
N VAL A 83 6.16 0.38 4.49
CA VAL A 83 6.41 1.79 4.21
C VAL A 83 5.37 2.69 4.91
N ALA A 84 4.13 2.22 5.04
CA ALA A 84 3.10 2.96 5.77
C ALA A 84 3.47 3.10 7.24
N LEU A 85 3.96 2.02 7.86
CA LEU A 85 4.43 2.04 9.24
C LEU A 85 5.63 2.96 9.41
N ALA A 86 6.61 2.89 8.50
CA ALA A 86 7.78 3.77 8.53
C ALA A 86 7.36 5.24 8.46
N THR A 87 6.40 5.56 7.60
CA THR A 87 5.87 6.92 7.48
C THR A 87 5.18 7.36 8.77
N ALA A 88 4.36 6.49 9.36
CA ALA A 88 3.68 6.79 10.62
C ALA A 88 4.67 7.03 11.76
N VAL A 89 5.71 6.20 11.86
CA VAL A 89 6.77 6.35 12.87
C VAL A 89 7.52 7.67 12.66
N SER A 90 7.88 8.00 11.42
CA SER A 90 8.54 9.26 11.10
C SER A 90 7.68 10.46 11.48
N LEU A 91 6.39 10.41 11.21
CA LEU A 91 5.46 11.47 11.60
C LEU A 91 5.39 11.60 13.12
N ALA A 92 5.27 10.49 13.84
CA ALA A 92 5.22 10.49 15.30
C ALA A 92 6.47 11.09 15.90
N LYS A 93 7.66 10.73 15.39
CA LYS A 93 8.93 11.31 15.85
C LYS A 93 9.01 12.80 15.58
N THR A 94 8.55 13.23 14.40
CA THR A 94 8.55 14.65 14.04
C THR A 94 7.64 15.46 14.96
N LEU A 95 6.44 14.95 15.23
CA LEU A 95 5.49 15.61 16.12
C LEU A 95 6.01 15.64 17.57
N ALA A 96 6.62 14.54 18.03
CA ALA A 96 7.22 14.50 19.36
C ALA A 96 8.36 15.51 19.50
N ALA A 97 9.24 15.59 18.49
CA ALA A 97 10.31 16.57 18.46
C ALA A 97 9.79 18.01 18.50
N ARG A 98 8.71 18.27 17.76
CA ARG A 98 8.06 19.58 17.72
C ARG A 98 7.43 19.95 19.05
N ARG A 99 6.81 18.98 19.74
CA ARG A 99 6.19 19.20 21.05
C ARG A 99 7.22 19.51 22.13
N ASN A 100 8.41 18.94 22.00
CA ASN A 100 9.49 19.11 22.97
C ASN A 100 10.38 20.33 22.68
N ALA A 101 10.14 21.03 21.59
CA ALA A 101 10.94 22.20 21.20
C ALA A 101 10.47 23.48 21.88
#